data_0af746e4b98e3c2d83628a3987f974d1
#
_entry.id   0af746e4b98e3c2d83628a3987f974d1
#
_cell.length_a   1.000
_cell.length_b   1.000
_cell.length_c   1.000
_cell.angle_alpha   90.00
_cell.angle_beta   90.00
_cell.angle_gamma   90.00
#
_symmetry.space_group_name_H-M   'P 1'
#
loop_
_entity.id
_entity.type
_entity.pdbx_description
1 polymer ?
#
loop_
_entity_poly.entity_id
_entity_poly.type
_entity_poly.pdbx_seq_one_letter_code
_entity_poly.pdbx_strand_id
1 'polypeptide(L)'
;MMKKRLLCALLLLALALSLLPTVALADDAYTAGTAEELQSLLGQRKTPIKLTDNINLKGQPLTISGGNITIDMDGHTIFGGDLIVDVRETRPLNLTGEGVIDCPATLNGTIYGDAEFQQEVTLAPNDACKIYGGSFYGKITTRSSTDAVEFNGGTFYNTVNTAGCNSVTVYGGVF
;
A
#
# COMPACT_ATOMS: atom_id res chain seq x y z
N MET A 1 52.52 13.30 33.99
CA MET A 1 52.43 12.56 32.69
C MET A 1 51.21 11.67 32.53
N MET A 2 50.68 11.05 33.57
CA MET A 2 49.51 10.14 33.50
C MET A 2 48.21 10.76 33.02
N LYS A 3 47.88 12.02 33.40
CA LYS A 3 46.61 12.68 33.04
C LYS A 3 46.48 12.94 31.52
N LYS A 4 47.56 13.24 30.79
CA LYS A 4 47.51 13.42 29.33
C LYS A 4 47.28 12.12 28.56
N ARG A 5 47.85 10.99 29.07
CA ARG A 5 47.67 9.68 28.44
C ARG A 5 46.22 9.14 28.63
N LEU A 6 45.61 9.43 29.79
CA LEU A 6 44.22 9.07 30.07
C LEU A 6 43.24 9.87 29.17
N LEU A 7 43.52 11.17 28.96
CA LEU A 7 42.71 12.01 28.11
C LEU A 7 42.77 11.57 26.65
N CYS A 8 43.96 11.21 26.13
CA CYS A 8 44.09 10.67 24.77
C CYS A 8 43.38 9.35 24.58
N ALA A 9 43.43 8.44 25.58
CA ALA A 9 42.72 7.16 25.51
C ALA A 9 41.20 7.34 25.51
N LEU A 10 40.66 8.28 26.30
CA LEU A 10 39.24 8.62 26.31
C LEU A 10 38.78 9.26 24.97
N LEU A 11 39.63 10.11 24.37
CA LEU A 11 39.31 10.74 23.06
C LEU A 11 39.31 9.68 21.93
N LEU A 12 40.24 8.74 21.94
CA LEU A 12 40.29 7.65 20.97
C LEU A 12 39.12 6.70 21.12
N LEU A 13 38.68 6.42 22.35
CA LEU A 13 37.49 5.61 22.60
C LEU A 13 36.20 6.28 22.12
N ALA A 14 36.06 7.60 22.35
CA ALA A 14 34.95 8.39 21.87
C ALA A 14 34.90 8.45 20.33
N LEU A 15 36.09 8.58 19.69
CA LEU A 15 36.20 8.57 18.25
C LEU A 15 35.86 7.19 17.64
N ALA A 16 36.30 6.11 18.30
CA ALA A 16 35.95 4.74 17.87
C ALA A 16 34.46 4.44 18.00
N LEU A 17 33.79 4.95 19.05
CA LEU A 17 32.33 4.82 19.19
C LEU A 17 31.55 5.63 18.12
N SER A 18 32.08 6.75 17.67
CA SER A 18 31.42 7.57 16.62
C SER A 18 31.59 7.02 15.20
N LEU A 19 32.53 6.08 15.02
CA LEU A 19 32.77 5.39 13.75
C LEU A 19 32.07 4.04 13.66
N LEU A 20 31.35 3.62 14.71
CA LEU A 20 30.45 2.48 14.57
C LEU A 20 29.39 2.86 13.54
N PRO A 21 29.24 2.10 12.43
CA PRO A 21 28.13 2.33 11.55
C PRO A 21 26.87 2.24 12.42
N THR A 22 26.10 3.31 12.48
CA THR A 22 24.72 3.19 12.93
C THR A 22 24.10 2.19 11.96
N VAL A 23 23.99 0.94 12.37
CA VAL A 23 23.10 0.01 11.72
C VAL A 23 21.75 0.70 11.90
N ALA A 24 21.32 1.42 10.86
CA ALA A 24 19.92 1.73 10.75
C ALA A 24 19.26 0.35 10.85
N LEU A 25 18.55 0.11 11.95
CA LEU A 25 17.60 -0.99 11.99
C LEU A 25 16.66 -0.66 10.83
N ALA A 26 16.91 -1.26 9.67
CA ALA A 26 15.90 -1.38 8.66
C ALA A 26 14.73 -1.98 9.44
N ASP A 27 13.61 -1.27 9.50
CA ASP A 27 12.36 -1.84 10.00
C ASP A 27 12.16 -3.08 9.12
N ASP A 28 12.48 -4.26 9.67
CA ASP A 28 12.44 -5.50 8.92
C ASP A 28 10.99 -5.66 8.46
N ALA A 29 10.77 -5.48 7.17
CA ALA A 29 9.45 -5.65 6.59
C ALA A 29 8.97 -7.08 6.90
N TYR A 30 7.74 -7.20 7.34
CA TYR A 30 7.11 -8.51 7.45
C TYR A 30 6.95 -9.09 6.05
N THR A 31 7.22 -10.37 5.86
CA THR A 31 7.15 -10.99 4.54
C THR A 31 5.94 -11.90 4.41
N ALA A 32 5.36 -11.94 3.22
CA ALA A 32 4.26 -12.84 2.87
C ALA A 32 4.49 -13.45 1.48
N GLY A 33 4.48 -14.76 1.39
CA GLY A 33 4.54 -15.53 0.14
C GLY A 33 3.24 -16.27 -0.16
N THR A 34 2.27 -16.23 0.75
CA THR A 34 0.97 -16.87 0.60
C THR A 34 -0.18 -15.95 1.02
N ALA A 35 -1.39 -16.26 0.54
CA ALA A 35 -2.60 -15.52 0.93
C ALA A 35 -2.88 -15.63 2.43
N GLU A 36 -2.65 -16.78 3.01
CA GLU A 36 -2.84 -17.06 4.44
C GLU A 36 -1.88 -16.22 5.30
N GLU A 37 -0.60 -16.14 4.91
CA GLU A 37 0.40 -15.30 5.60
C GLU A 37 0.02 -13.81 5.48
N LEU A 38 -0.29 -13.35 4.28
CA LEU A 38 -0.68 -11.97 4.04
C LEU A 38 -1.92 -11.60 4.88
N GLN A 39 -2.97 -12.41 4.84
CA GLN A 39 -4.18 -12.19 5.63
C GLN A 39 -3.91 -12.21 7.15
N SER A 40 -3.01 -13.08 7.61
CA SER A 40 -2.60 -13.15 9.02
C SER A 40 -1.89 -11.88 9.47
N LEU A 41 -0.93 -11.39 8.67
CA LEU A 41 -0.19 -10.16 8.95
C LEU A 41 -1.12 -8.93 8.96
N LEU A 42 -2.03 -8.85 7.98
CA LEU A 42 -3.04 -7.79 7.92
C LEU A 42 -3.97 -7.82 9.15
N GLY A 43 -4.42 -9.00 9.58
CA GLY A 43 -5.23 -9.18 10.79
C GLY A 43 -4.50 -8.74 12.08
N GLN A 44 -3.20 -8.90 12.12
CA GLN A 44 -2.33 -8.43 13.21
C GLN A 44 -1.90 -6.96 13.07
N ARG A 45 -2.32 -6.27 12.00
CA ARG A 45 -1.94 -4.90 11.67
C ARG A 45 -0.43 -4.70 11.54
N LYS A 46 0.27 -5.71 11.03
CA LYS A 46 1.70 -5.63 10.73
C LYS A 46 1.91 -4.82 9.45
N THR A 47 2.92 -3.96 9.47
CA THR A 47 3.28 -3.10 8.34
C THR A 47 4.71 -2.56 8.56
N PRO A 48 5.53 -2.33 7.54
CA PRO A 48 5.28 -2.69 6.14
C PRO A 48 5.32 -4.21 5.89
N ILE A 49 4.56 -4.69 4.90
CA ILE A 49 4.57 -6.08 4.44
C ILE A 49 5.20 -6.11 3.06
N LYS A 50 6.18 -6.97 2.85
CA LYS A 50 6.78 -7.22 1.53
C LYS A 50 6.30 -8.56 1.00
N LEU A 51 5.82 -8.59 -0.23
CA LEU A 51 5.51 -9.84 -0.92
C LEU A 51 6.81 -10.54 -1.35
N THR A 52 6.85 -11.85 -1.24
CA THR A 52 7.99 -12.69 -1.63
C THR A 52 7.65 -13.69 -2.72
N ASP A 53 6.37 -13.75 -3.09
CA ASP A 53 5.87 -14.59 -4.18
C ASP A 53 4.51 -14.03 -4.66
N ASN A 54 4.01 -14.57 -5.78
CA ASN A 54 2.68 -14.27 -6.28
C ASN A 54 1.62 -14.85 -5.35
N ILE A 55 0.64 -14.04 -4.97
CA ILE A 55 -0.39 -14.38 -3.99
C ILE A 55 -1.65 -14.88 -4.68
N ASN A 56 -1.87 -16.19 -4.66
CA ASN A 56 -3.11 -16.80 -5.16
C ASN A 56 -4.15 -16.85 -4.05
N LEU A 57 -5.25 -16.13 -4.21
CA LEU A 57 -6.35 -16.04 -3.23
C LEU A 57 -7.26 -17.28 -3.23
N LYS A 58 -7.12 -18.20 -4.19
CA LYS A 58 -7.88 -19.47 -4.27
C LYS A 58 -9.40 -19.31 -4.19
N GLY A 59 -9.92 -18.23 -4.79
CA GLY A 59 -11.35 -17.91 -4.77
C GLY A 59 -11.83 -17.25 -3.46
N GLN A 60 -10.95 -16.96 -2.52
CA GLN A 60 -11.30 -16.28 -1.27
C GLN A 60 -11.04 -14.77 -1.37
N PRO A 61 -11.82 -13.95 -0.68
CA PRO A 61 -11.54 -12.53 -0.61
C PRO A 61 -10.33 -12.23 0.29
N LEU A 62 -9.44 -11.35 -0.16
CA LEU A 62 -8.43 -10.71 0.66
C LEU A 62 -8.97 -9.38 1.16
N THR A 63 -9.11 -9.24 2.48
CA THR A 63 -9.61 -8.01 3.09
C THR A 63 -8.49 -7.23 3.74
N ILE A 64 -8.29 -5.98 3.30
CA ILE A 64 -7.38 -5.00 3.89
C ILE A 64 -8.21 -3.95 4.61
N SER A 65 -8.15 -3.93 5.93
CA SER A 65 -8.92 -3.01 6.77
C SER A 65 -8.09 -2.35 7.86
N GLY A 66 -8.55 -1.19 8.32
CA GLY A 66 -7.96 -0.49 9.46
C GLY A 66 -7.01 0.66 9.10
N GLY A 67 -6.20 0.53 8.08
CA GLY A 67 -5.38 1.62 7.52
C GLY A 67 -4.01 1.85 8.15
N ASN A 68 -3.24 2.75 7.56
CA ASN A 68 -1.78 2.89 7.68
C ASN A 68 -1.05 1.58 7.33
N ILE A 69 -1.49 0.94 6.27
CA ILE A 69 -0.92 -0.31 5.80
C ILE A 69 -0.07 0.00 4.57
N THR A 70 1.14 -0.53 4.56
CA THR A 70 2.02 -0.51 3.40
C THR A 70 2.28 -1.94 2.97
N ILE A 71 2.03 -2.22 1.69
CA ILE A 71 2.36 -3.48 1.04
C ILE A 71 3.34 -3.17 -0.09
N ASP A 72 4.54 -3.69 0.04
CA ASP A 72 5.53 -3.69 -1.03
C ASP A 72 5.27 -4.89 -1.93
N MET A 73 4.80 -4.61 -3.14
CA MET A 73 4.45 -5.63 -4.12
C MET A 73 5.67 -6.35 -4.69
N ASP A 74 6.84 -5.69 -4.73
CA ASP A 74 8.14 -6.23 -5.19
C ASP A 74 8.06 -6.99 -6.53
N GLY A 75 7.23 -6.52 -7.46
CA GLY A 75 7.00 -7.15 -8.77
C GLY A 75 6.02 -8.31 -8.76
N HIS A 76 5.42 -8.65 -7.62
CA HIS A 76 4.51 -9.79 -7.50
C HIS A 76 3.06 -9.44 -7.83
N THR A 77 2.26 -10.49 -8.04
CA THR A 77 0.85 -10.41 -8.43
C THR A 77 -0.06 -10.97 -7.35
N ILE A 78 -1.16 -10.25 -7.05
CA ILE A 78 -2.27 -10.77 -6.25
C ILE A 78 -3.40 -11.14 -7.21
N PHE A 79 -3.89 -12.39 -7.16
CA PHE A 79 -4.84 -12.93 -8.14
C PHE A 79 -5.74 -14.04 -7.58
N GLY A 80 -6.76 -14.42 -8.36
CA GLY A 80 -7.56 -15.63 -8.12
C GLY A 80 -8.57 -15.53 -6.98
N GLY A 81 -9.10 -14.33 -6.73
CA GLY A 81 -10.14 -14.07 -5.74
C GLY A 81 -10.66 -12.65 -5.87
N ASP A 82 -11.03 -12.01 -4.78
CA ASP A 82 -11.44 -10.60 -4.72
C ASP A 82 -10.55 -9.82 -3.76
N LEU A 83 -10.15 -8.60 -4.13
CA LEU A 83 -9.48 -7.67 -3.22
C LEU A 83 -10.51 -6.70 -2.64
N ILE A 84 -10.62 -6.66 -1.31
CA ILE A 84 -11.50 -5.73 -0.60
C ILE A 84 -10.65 -4.81 0.26
N VAL A 85 -10.62 -3.53 -0.09
CA VAL A 85 -9.93 -2.49 0.68
C VAL A 85 -10.95 -1.64 1.40
N ASP A 86 -10.91 -1.65 2.72
CA ASP A 86 -11.75 -0.85 3.61
C ASP A 86 -10.88 -0.09 4.61
N VAL A 87 -10.26 0.96 4.13
CA VAL A 87 -9.40 1.84 4.90
C VAL A 87 -10.06 3.21 5.10
N ARG A 88 -9.51 4.03 5.98
CA ARG A 88 -10.02 5.38 6.23
C ARG A 88 -9.22 6.41 5.45
N GLU A 89 -9.82 7.56 5.21
CA GLU A 89 -9.14 8.69 4.57
C GLU A 89 -7.82 9.06 5.28
N THR A 90 -7.83 9.12 6.60
CA THR A 90 -6.66 9.49 7.43
C THR A 90 -5.69 8.34 7.68
N ARG A 91 -5.99 7.14 7.21
CA ARG A 91 -5.19 5.91 7.42
C ARG A 91 -5.15 5.11 6.13
N PRO A 92 -4.34 5.55 5.16
CA PRO A 92 -4.34 5.01 3.81
C PRO A 92 -3.78 3.59 3.70
N LEU A 93 -4.07 2.97 2.56
CA LEU A 93 -3.31 1.87 2.00
C LEU A 93 -2.24 2.44 1.06
N ASN A 94 -1.01 2.00 1.24
CA ASN A 94 0.09 2.28 0.33
C ASN A 94 0.51 0.98 -0.37
N LEU A 95 0.39 0.94 -1.68
CA LEU A 95 0.90 -0.13 -2.53
C LEU A 95 2.20 0.35 -3.15
N THR A 96 3.34 -0.11 -2.66
CA THR A 96 4.66 0.32 -3.12
C THR A 96 5.33 -0.78 -3.95
N GLY A 97 6.34 -0.41 -4.72
CA GLY A 97 6.96 -1.32 -5.67
C GLY A 97 6.05 -1.62 -6.87
N GLU A 98 6.67 -2.03 -7.98
CA GLU A 98 5.91 -2.50 -9.12
C GLU A 98 5.15 -3.78 -8.75
N GLY A 99 3.91 -3.94 -9.23
CA GLY A 99 3.13 -5.14 -8.95
C GLY A 99 1.74 -5.09 -9.57
N VAL A 100 1.08 -6.23 -9.61
CA VAL A 100 -0.18 -6.43 -10.33
C VAL A 100 -1.27 -6.92 -9.40
N ILE A 101 -2.43 -6.32 -9.48
CA ILE A 101 -3.69 -6.79 -8.89
C ILE A 101 -4.52 -7.38 -10.05
N ASP A 102 -4.42 -8.70 -10.24
CA ASP A 102 -5.16 -9.43 -11.29
C ASP A 102 -6.38 -10.14 -10.69
N CYS A 103 -7.20 -9.38 -10.01
CA CYS A 103 -8.50 -9.80 -9.49
C CYS A 103 -9.41 -8.58 -9.36
N PRO A 104 -10.75 -8.78 -9.34
CA PRO A 104 -11.69 -7.70 -9.05
C PRO A 104 -11.35 -7.03 -7.72
N ALA A 105 -11.45 -5.70 -7.68
CA ALA A 105 -11.13 -4.94 -6.47
C ALA A 105 -12.30 -4.05 -6.06
N THR A 106 -12.59 -4.01 -4.77
CA THR A 106 -13.48 -3.01 -4.16
C THR A 106 -12.66 -2.10 -3.28
N LEU A 107 -12.64 -0.80 -3.57
CA LEU A 107 -11.82 0.18 -2.89
C LEU A 107 -12.67 1.18 -2.11
N ASN A 108 -12.34 1.36 -0.83
CA ASN A 108 -12.88 2.38 0.05
C ASN A 108 -11.74 3.06 0.81
N GLY A 109 -11.78 4.41 0.91
CA GLY A 109 -10.79 5.23 1.60
C GLY A 109 -9.68 5.73 0.69
N THR A 110 -8.51 6.01 1.26
CA THR A 110 -7.38 6.60 0.53
C THR A 110 -6.37 5.54 0.11
N ILE A 111 -6.06 5.52 -1.18
CA ILE A 111 -5.15 4.56 -1.82
C ILE A 111 -4.01 5.32 -2.48
N TYR A 112 -2.78 5.00 -2.10
CA TYR A 112 -1.55 5.46 -2.75
C TYR A 112 -0.86 4.28 -3.43
N GLY A 113 -0.15 4.54 -4.53
CA GLY A 113 0.79 3.57 -5.07
C GLY A 113 0.78 3.47 -6.59
N ASP A 114 1.64 2.59 -7.08
CA ASP A 114 1.92 2.41 -8.51
C ASP A 114 1.45 1.05 -9.04
N ALA A 115 0.68 0.30 -8.24
CA ALA A 115 0.17 -1.02 -8.64
C ALA A 115 -0.74 -0.95 -9.88
N GLU A 116 -0.68 -1.99 -10.70
CA GLU A 116 -1.53 -2.18 -11.86
C GLU A 116 -2.79 -2.98 -11.51
N PHE A 117 -3.96 -2.45 -11.81
CA PHE A 117 -5.25 -3.12 -11.63
C PHE A 117 -5.75 -3.62 -12.98
N GLN A 118 -5.69 -4.93 -13.20
CA GLN A 118 -6.01 -5.56 -14.48
C GLN A 118 -7.51 -5.82 -14.64
N GLN A 119 -8.23 -6.02 -13.54
CA GLN A 119 -9.65 -6.37 -13.54
C GLN A 119 -10.54 -5.17 -13.14
N GLU A 120 -11.85 -5.38 -13.11
CA GLU A 120 -12.81 -4.35 -12.71
C GLU A 120 -12.55 -3.83 -11.29
N VAL A 121 -12.62 -2.52 -11.12
CA VAL A 121 -12.50 -1.86 -9.82
C VAL A 121 -13.82 -1.18 -9.47
N THR A 122 -14.39 -1.54 -8.33
CA THR A 122 -15.56 -0.89 -7.75
C THR A 122 -15.12 0.08 -6.66
N LEU A 123 -15.43 1.36 -6.83
CA LEU A 123 -15.24 2.35 -5.77
C LEU A 123 -16.50 2.36 -4.90
N ALA A 124 -16.34 2.07 -3.61
CA ALA A 124 -17.45 1.91 -2.67
C ALA A 124 -17.21 2.70 -1.38
N PRO A 125 -16.97 4.03 -1.45
CA PRO A 125 -16.70 4.81 -0.26
C PRO A 125 -17.89 4.87 0.68
N ASN A 126 -17.58 4.78 1.98
CA ASN A 126 -18.52 5.10 3.04
C ASN A 126 -18.49 6.60 3.39
N ASP A 127 -17.36 7.27 3.13
CA ASP A 127 -17.17 8.73 3.28
C ASP A 127 -16.60 9.30 1.97
N ALA A 128 -15.33 8.99 1.67
CA ALA A 128 -14.65 9.39 0.45
C ALA A 128 -13.67 8.32 -0.02
N CYS A 129 -13.54 8.15 -1.33
CA CYS A 129 -12.49 7.33 -1.92
C CYS A 129 -11.53 8.25 -2.69
N LYS A 130 -10.23 8.22 -2.31
CA LYS A 130 -9.19 9.05 -2.92
C LYS A 130 -8.12 8.17 -3.54
N ILE A 131 -7.88 8.37 -4.83
CA ILE A 131 -6.89 7.62 -5.61
C ILE A 131 -5.72 8.54 -5.94
N TYR A 132 -4.51 8.18 -5.51
CA TYR A 132 -3.29 8.96 -5.67
C TYR A 132 -2.24 8.28 -6.56
N GLY A 133 -2.64 7.37 -7.44
CA GLY A 133 -1.74 6.69 -8.36
C GLY A 133 -2.35 5.40 -8.90
N GLY A 134 -1.50 4.54 -9.44
CA GLY A 134 -1.87 3.26 -10.03
C GLY A 134 -2.27 3.34 -11.49
N SER A 135 -2.26 2.18 -12.15
CA SER A 135 -2.68 1.99 -13.53
C SER A 135 -3.88 1.08 -13.58
N PHE A 136 -4.99 1.56 -14.15
CA PHE A 136 -6.27 0.86 -14.15
C PHE A 136 -6.62 0.43 -15.58
N TYR A 137 -6.43 -0.85 -15.87
CA TYR A 137 -6.74 -1.46 -17.16
C TYR A 137 -8.20 -1.96 -17.22
N GLY A 138 -8.74 -2.36 -16.07
CA GLY A 138 -10.14 -2.73 -15.94
C GLY A 138 -11.07 -1.51 -15.88
N LYS A 139 -12.35 -1.78 -16.08
CA LYS A 139 -13.41 -0.76 -15.91
C LYS A 139 -13.48 -0.33 -14.45
N ILE A 140 -13.66 0.98 -14.22
CA ILE A 140 -13.97 1.52 -12.90
C ILE A 140 -15.45 1.83 -12.80
N THR A 141 -16.09 1.37 -11.73
CA THR A 141 -17.48 1.67 -11.42
C THR A 141 -17.61 2.20 -10.00
N THR A 142 -18.64 2.97 -9.73
CA THR A 142 -18.99 3.37 -8.37
C THR A 142 -20.25 2.62 -7.92
N ARG A 143 -20.30 2.27 -6.64
CA ARG A 143 -21.52 1.75 -6.05
C ARG A 143 -22.54 2.88 -5.94
N SER A 144 -23.84 2.57 -6.10
CA SER A 144 -24.91 3.53 -5.93
C SER A 144 -24.91 4.11 -4.50
N SER A 145 -25.23 5.41 -4.36
CA SER A 145 -25.16 6.19 -3.12
C SER A 145 -23.76 6.34 -2.51
N THR A 146 -22.77 6.39 -3.36
CA THR A 146 -21.37 6.67 -3.00
C THR A 146 -21.19 8.16 -2.70
N ASP A 147 -20.55 8.54 -1.59
CA ASP A 147 -20.44 9.94 -1.20
C ASP A 147 -19.51 10.73 -2.11
N ALA A 148 -18.21 10.59 -2.02
CA ALA A 148 -17.27 11.34 -2.83
C ALA A 148 -16.18 10.45 -3.41
N VAL A 149 -15.76 10.75 -4.63
CA VAL A 149 -14.57 10.16 -5.26
C VAL A 149 -13.64 11.27 -5.71
N GLU A 150 -12.37 11.16 -5.36
CA GLU A 150 -11.32 12.08 -5.77
C GLU A 150 -10.23 11.33 -6.53
N PHE A 151 -9.96 11.74 -7.75
CA PHE A 151 -8.82 11.29 -8.54
C PHE A 151 -7.71 12.33 -8.45
N ASN A 152 -6.66 12.02 -7.70
CA ASN A 152 -5.50 12.89 -7.50
C ASN A 152 -4.31 12.48 -8.37
N GLY A 153 -4.43 11.35 -9.08
CA GLY A 153 -3.43 10.79 -9.99
C GLY A 153 -3.93 9.47 -10.57
N GLY A 154 -3.01 8.74 -11.21
CA GLY A 154 -3.28 7.44 -11.84
C GLY A 154 -3.49 7.53 -13.35
N THR A 155 -3.45 6.37 -13.99
CA THR A 155 -3.70 6.21 -15.44
C THR A 155 -4.85 5.25 -15.65
N PHE A 156 -5.84 5.67 -16.40
CA PHE A 156 -7.11 4.96 -16.59
C PHE A 156 -7.25 4.59 -18.07
N TYR A 157 -7.06 3.32 -18.38
CA TYR A 157 -7.06 2.79 -19.75
C TYR A 157 -8.45 2.35 -20.23
N ASN A 158 -9.45 2.36 -19.34
CA ASN A 158 -10.79 1.90 -19.63
C ASN A 158 -11.84 2.88 -19.08
N THR A 159 -13.11 2.56 -19.25
CA THR A 159 -14.23 3.39 -18.81
C THR A 159 -14.22 3.64 -17.31
N VAL A 160 -14.34 4.89 -16.91
CA VAL A 160 -14.59 5.32 -15.54
C VAL A 160 -16.04 5.77 -15.42
N ASN A 161 -16.87 4.95 -14.80
CA ASN A 161 -18.30 5.23 -14.60
C ASN A 161 -18.58 5.63 -13.16
N THR A 162 -18.85 6.90 -12.94
CA THR A 162 -19.12 7.50 -11.64
C THR A 162 -20.59 7.88 -11.43
N ALA A 163 -21.50 7.31 -12.21
CA ALA A 163 -22.92 7.68 -12.19
C ALA A 163 -23.62 7.46 -10.83
N GLY A 164 -23.02 6.68 -9.93
CA GLY A 164 -23.54 6.45 -8.58
C GLY A 164 -23.01 7.40 -7.50
N CYS A 165 -22.08 8.33 -7.86
CA CYS A 165 -21.46 9.24 -6.89
C CYS A 165 -22.26 10.52 -6.66
N ASN A 166 -22.24 11.01 -5.42
CA ASN A 166 -22.75 12.35 -5.08
C ASN A 166 -21.80 13.46 -5.53
N SER A 167 -20.50 13.19 -5.49
CA SER A 167 -19.46 14.13 -5.91
C SER A 167 -18.28 13.40 -6.53
N VAL A 168 -17.75 13.95 -7.63
CA VAL A 168 -16.53 13.50 -8.28
C VAL A 168 -15.63 14.68 -8.50
N THR A 169 -14.39 14.60 -8.01
CA THR A 169 -13.38 15.62 -8.22
C THR A 169 -12.14 15.01 -8.88
N VAL A 170 -11.65 15.65 -9.93
CA VAL A 170 -10.44 15.23 -10.65
C VAL A 170 -9.40 16.33 -10.51
N TYR A 171 -8.35 16.05 -9.74
CA TYR A 171 -7.20 16.95 -9.60
C TYR A 171 -6.06 16.57 -10.54
N GLY A 172 -5.98 15.30 -10.96
CA GLY A 172 -4.96 14.78 -11.86
C GLY A 172 -5.32 13.39 -12.38
N GLY A 173 -4.46 12.87 -13.24
CA GLY A 173 -4.60 11.56 -13.87
C GLY A 173 -4.66 11.65 -15.39
N VAL A 174 -4.54 10.49 -16.01
CA VAL A 174 -4.65 10.29 -17.47
C VAL A 174 -5.86 9.39 -17.73
N PHE A 175 -6.76 9.83 -18.60
CA PHE A 175 -8.03 9.16 -18.92
C PHE A 175 -8.14 8.84 -20.41
#